data_b5d97c77c934831a3e61c16989aeb21b
#
_entry.id   b5d97c77c934831a3e61c16989aeb21b
#
_cell.length_a   1.000
_cell.length_b   1.000
_cell.length_c   1.000
_cell.angle_alpha   90.00
_cell.angle_beta   90.00
_cell.angle_gamma   90.00
#
_symmetry.space_group_name_H-M   'P 1'
#
loop_
_entity.id
_entity.type
_entity.pdbx_description
1 polymer ?
#
loop_
_entity_poly.entity_id
_entity_poly.type
_entity_poly.pdbx_seq_one_letter_code
_entity_poly.pdbx_strand_id
1 'polypeptide(L)'
;MEDINVPGWYIPPMNAFSDTERRKWPSGFFNIGLSHGIPALLIVLCNAKKLNIYVDGQDECIQRIADFLMKFQIKDENGSYWGTHVSLEEYKNGSVLNKDTRDAWCYGTPGVAYSLLIAGKTLNNQSYIDCAVSGMKLASKR
;
A
#
# COMPACT_ATOMS: atom_id res chain seq x y z
N MET A 1 -3.57 22.74 -16.21
CA MET A 1 -3.58 21.51 -15.37
C MET A 1 -2.27 21.54 -14.60
N GLU A 2 -2.31 21.64 -13.28
CA GLU A 2 -1.09 21.52 -12.50
C GLU A 2 -0.48 20.13 -12.74
N ASP A 3 0.79 20.08 -13.11
CA ASP A 3 1.57 18.85 -13.23
C ASP A 3 1.70 18.24 -11.83
N ILE A 4 0.79 17.32 -11.50
CA ILE A 4 0.85 16.62 -10.23
C ILE A 4 1.89 15.53 -10.37
N ASN A 5 2.99 15.69 -9.67
CA ASN A 5 4.01 14.65 -9.60
C ASN A 5 3.47 13.46 -8.78
N VAL A 6 2.96 12.47 -9.49
CA VAL A 6 2.46 11.21 -8.90
C VAL A 6 3.49 10.09 -9.05
N PRO A 7 3.57 9.17 -8.09
CA PRO A 7 4.42 7.97 -8.23
C PRO A 7 4.01 7.13 -9.44
N GLY A 8 4.95 6.38 -10.00
CA GLY A 8 4.75 5.57 -11.20
C GLY A 8 3.71 4.45 -11.08
N TRP A 9 3.20 4.17 -9.88
CA TRP A 9 2.10 3.22 -9.63
C TRP A 9 0.72 3.87 -9.56
N TYR A 10 0.60 5.13 -9.94
CA TYR A 10 -0.69 5.78 -10.13
C TYR A 10 -1.44 5.17 -11.33
N ILE A 11 -2.72 4.90 -11.15
CA ILE A 11 -3.61 4.36 -12.18
C ILE A 11 -4.56 5.47 -12.63
N PRO A 12 -4.38 6.01 -13.84
CA PRO A 12 -5.32 7.00 -14.38
C PRO A 12 -6.67 6.36 -14.68
N PRO A 13 -7.77 7.12 -14.73
CA PRO A 13 -9.13 6.58 -14.88
C PRO A 13 -9.32 5.69 -16.12
N MET A 14 -8.61 6.03 -17.20
CA MET A 14 -8.68 5.27 -18.46
C MET A 14 -8.11 3.85 -18.34
N ASN A 15 -7.23 3.61 -17.36
CA ASN A 15 -6.59 2.31 -17.10
C ASN A 15 -7.28 1.54 -15.96
N ALA A 16 -8.42 2.05 -15.45
CA ALA A 16 -9.20 1.32 -14.46
C ALA A 16 -9.71 0.00 -15.05
N PHE A 17 -9.71 -1.05 -14.24
CA PHE A 17 -10.07 -2.41 -14.66
C PHE A 17 -11.55 -2.51 -15.11
N SER A 18 -12.42 -1.67 -14.55
CA SER A 18 -13.86 -1.69 -14.85
C SER A 18 -14.45 -0.28 -14.88
N ASP A 19 -15.60 -0.15 -15.52
CA ASP A 19 -16.38 1.09 -15.50
C ASP A 19 -16.85 1.47 -14.09
N THR A 20 -17.05 0.49 -13.22
CA THR A 20 -17.38 0.71 -11.82
C THR A 20 -16.23 1.38 -11.08
N GLU A 21 -15.00 0.90 -11.27
CA GLU A 21 -13.80 1.55 -10.71
C GLU A 21 -13.60 2.95 -11.28
N ARG A 22 -13.77 3.12 -12.59
CA ARG A 22 -13.65 4.43 -13.25
C ARG A 22 -14.63 5.45 -12.69
N ARG A 23 -15.88 5.03 -12.43
CA ARG A 23 -16.89 5.90 -11.79
C ARG A 23 -16.59 6.18 -10.34
N LYS A 24 -16.05 5.20 -9.61
CA LYS A 24 -15.70 5.35 -8.19
C LYS A 24 -14.51 6.30 -7.99
N TRP A 25 -13.53 6.26 -8.90
CA TRP A 25 -12.33 7.10 -8.84
C TRP A 25 -12.11 7.86 -10.15
N PRO A 26 -12.91 8.92 -10.40
CA PRO A 26 -12.91 9.64 -11.67
C PRO A 26 -11.60 10.38 -11.94
N SER A 27 -10.82 10.70 -10.92
CA SER A 27 -9.49 11.33 -11.02
C SER A 27 -8.34 10.33 -10.92
N GLY A 28 -8.62 9.00 -10.91
CA GLY A 28 -7.64 7.94 -10.75
C GLY A 28 -7.33 7.58 -9.29
N PHE A 29 -6.50 6.58 -9.13
CA PHE A 29 -6.24 5.95 -7.82
C PHE A 29 -4.91 5.21 -7.76
N PHE A 30 -4.59 4.73 -6.57
CA PHE A 30 -3.49 3.81 -6.27
C PHE A 30 -4.08 2.52 -5.72
N ASN A 31 -3.74 1.38 -6.32
CA ASN A 31 -4.16 0.08 -5.82
C ASN A 31 -3.20 -0.37 -4.72
N ILE A 32 -3.71 -0.58 -3.51
CA ILE A 32 -2.94 -1.04 -2.35
C ILE A 32 -3.29 -2.47 -1.92
N GLY A 33 -3.96 -3.22 -2.79
CA GLY A 33 -4.17 -4.65 -2.60
C GLY A 33 -2.92 -5.47 -2.91
N LEU A 34 -2.74 -6.59 -2.23
CA LEU A 34 -1.59 -7.47 -2.47
C LEU A 34 -1.65 -8.13 -3.84
N SER A 35 -2.83 -8.47 -4.33
CA SER A 35 -2.98 -9.22 -5.58
C SER A 35 -2.66 -8.42 -6.84
N HIS A 36 -2.94 -7.12 -6.85
CA HIS A 36 -2.82 -6.27 -8.05
C HIS A 36 -2.19 -4.89 -7.79
N GLY A 37 -1.74 -4.65 -6.57
CA GLY A 37 -1.22 -3.35 -6.17
C GLY A 37 0.23 -3.37 -5.73
N ILE A 38 0.68 -2.24 -5.23
CA ILE A 38 2.07 -2.00 -4.84
C ILE A 38 2.61 -2.91 -3.71
N PRO A 39 1.79 -3.50 -2.80
CA PRO A 39 2.32 -4.43 -1.82
C PRO A 39 3.00 -5.67 -2.43
N ALA A 40 2.49 -6.17 -3.56
CA ALA A 40 3.14 -7.29 -4.25
C ALA A 40 4.52 -6.90 -4.78
N LEU A 41 4.63 -5.71 -5.40
CA LEU A 41 5.91 -5.18 -5.88
C LEU A 41 6.90 -5.01 -4.72
N LEU A 42 6.44 -4.51 -3.58
CA LEU A 42 7.27 -4.38 -2.37
C LEU A 42 7.87 -5.72 -1.96
N ILE A 43 7.07 -6.79 -1.93
CA ILE A 43 7.55 -8.13 -1.60
C ILE A 43 8.57 -8.64 -2.62
N VAL A 44 8.31 -8.45 -3.91
CA VAL A 44 9.23 -8.87 -4.98
C VAL A 44 10.59 -8.19 -4.82
N LEU A 45 10.61 -6.87 -4.62
CA LEU A 45 11.86 -6.11 -4.43
C LEU A 45 12.62 -6.56 -3.18
N CYS A 46 11.92 -6.79 -2.07
CA CYS A 46 12.52 -7.29 -0.84
C CYS A 46 13.10 -8.70 -1.01
N ASN A 47 12.39 -9.59 -1.71
CA ASN A 47 12.88 -10.94 -1.97
C ASN A 47 14.07 -10.95 -2.93
N ALA A 48 14.07 -10.11 -3.96
CA ALA A 48 15.21 -9.92 -4.84
C ALA A 48 16.46 -9.52 -4.04
N LYS A 49 16.31 -8.53 -3.13
CA LYS A 49 17.40 -8.11 -2.24
C LYS A 49 17.93 -9.25 -1.36
N LYS A 50 17.05 -10.09 -0.80
CA LYS A 50 17.45 -11.27 -0.02
C LYS A 50 18.23 -12.31 -0.83
N LEU A 51 17.97 -12.38 -2.14
CA LEU A 51 18.67 -13.24 -3.08
C LEU A 51 19.93 -12.60 -3.67
N ASN A 52 20.36 -11.47 -3.13
CA ASN A 52 21.51 -10.68 -3.63
C ASN A 52 21.33 -10.21 -5.08
N ILE A 53 20.08 -9.98 -5.50
CA ILE A 53 19.75 -9.37 -6.80
C ILE A 53 19.49 -7.88 -6.54
N TYR A 54 20.37 -7.04 -7.07
CA TYR A 54 20.33 -5.59 -6.86
C TYR A 54 20.19 -4.85 -8.19
N VAL A 55 19.42 -3.78 -8.15
CA VAL A 55 19.34 -2.76 -9.20
C VAL A 55 19.44 -1.38 -8.57
N ASP A 56 19.94 -0.41 -9.32
CA ASP A 56 20.05 0.97 -8.84
C ASP A 56 18.67 1.51 -8.41
N GLY A 57 18.63 2.17 -7.26
CA GLY A 57 17.40 2.74 -6.70
C GLY A 57 16.46 1.72 -6.05
N GLN A 58 16.84 0.44 -5.93
CA GLN A 58 15.96 -0.61 -5.34
C GLN A 58 15.60 -0.31 -3.88
N ASP A 59 16.55 0.08 -3.06
CA ASP A 59 16.33 0.35 -1.63
C ASP A 59 15.43 1.58 -1.43
N GLU A 60 15.65 2.63 -2.22
CA GLU A 60 14.78 3.80 -2.23
C GLU A 60 13.36 3.47 -2.68
N CYS A 61 13.21 2.59 -3.67
CA CYS A 61 11.89 2.15 -4.12
C CYS A 61 11.17 1.34 -3.03
N ILE A 62 11.86 0.40 -2.36
CA ILE A 62 11.31 -0.36 -1.21
C ILE A 62 10.84 0.61 -0.13
N GLN A 63 11.67 1.58 0.24
CA GLN A 63 11.32 2.56 1.27
C GLN A 63 10.14 3.42 0.85
N ARG A 64 10.12 3.97 -0.37
CA ARG A 64 9.04 4.81 -0.87
C ARG A 64 7.69 4.09 -0.89
N ILE A 65 7.67 2.81 -1.28
CA ILE A 65 6.42 2.02 -1.26
C ILE A 65 5.99 1.76 0.19
N ALA A 66 6.91 1.35 1.07
CA ALA A 66 6.59 1.11 2.47
C ALA A 66 6.09 2.38 3.17
N ASP A 67 6.73 3.53 2.96
CA ASP A 67 6.31 4.83 3.50
C ASP A 67 4.94 5.26 2.96
N PHE A 68 4.64 4.98 1.67
CA PHE A 68 3.31 5.20 1.11
C PHE A 68 2.25 4.38 1.86
N LEU A 69 2.49 3.09 2.10
CA LEU A 69 1.57 2.25 2.85
C LEU A 69 1.42 2.70 4.31
N MET A 70 2.52 3.13 4.94
CA MET A 70 2.48 3.72 6.29
C MET A 70 1.67 5.01 6.35
N LYS A 71 1.82 5.88 5.33
CA LYS A 71 1.09 7.16 5.26
C LYS A 71 -0.41 6.97 5.14
N PHE A 72 -0.85 5.99 4.34
CA PHE A 72 -2.27 5.74 4.06
C PHE A 72 -2.88 4.63 4.92
N GLN A 73 -2.26 4.30 6.06
CA GLN A 73 -2.89 3.47 7.07
C GLN A 73 -4.04 4.23 7.74
N ILE A 74 -5.07 3.50 8.11
CA ILE A 74 -6.15 3.98 8.96
C ILE A 74 -5.86 3.49 10.37
N LYS A 75 -5.91 4.38 11.36
CA LYS A 75 -5.74 4.04 12.77
C LYS A 75 -7.04 4.22 13.52
N ASP A 76 -7.39 3.24 14.31
CA ASP A 76 -8.44 3.35 15.31
C ASP A 76 -7.94 2.82 16.67
N GLU A 77 -8.81 2.76 17.66
CA GLU A 77 -8.51 2.27 19.01
C GLU A 77 -8.03 0.81 19.06
N ASN A 78 -8.32 0.02 18.01
CA ASN A 78 -8.00 -1.40 17.93
C ASN A 78 -6.71 -1.69 17.16
N GLY A 79 -6.22 -0.73 16.36
CA GLY A 79 -4.97 -0.89 15.64
C GLY A 79 -4.95 -0.19 14.27
N SER A 80 -4.04 -0.66 13.41
CA SER A 80 -3.86 -0.16 12.06
C SER A 80 -4.55 -1.07 11.05
N TYR A 81 -5.20 -0.48 10.03
CA TYR A 81 -5.76 -1.22 8.91
C TYR A 81 -5.68 -0.41 7.62
N TRP A 82 -6.00 -1.03 6.50
CA TRP A 82 -5.94 -0.41 5.18
C TRP A 82 -7.21 -0.67 4.39
N GLY A 83 -7.57 0.30 3.56
CA GLY A 83 -8.54 0.14 2.51
C GLY A 83 -8.01 -0.70 1.34
N THR A 84 -8.76 -0.71 0.25
CA THR A 84 -8.37 -1.43 -0.98
C THR A 84 -7.61 -0.54 -1.96
N HIS A 85 -7.89 0.76 -1.93
CA HIS A 85 -7.36 1.77 -2.83
C HIS A 85 -7.19 3.10 -2.09
N VAL A 86 -6.32 3.94 -2.64
CA VAL A 86 -6.18 5.36 -2.26
C VAL A 86 -6.52 6.18 -3.49
N SER A 87 -7.50 7.08 -3.40
CA SER A 87 -7.84 7.98 -4.51
C SER A 87 -6.77 9.05 -4.74
N LEU A 88 -6.77 9.67 -5.90
CA LEU A 88 -5.85 10.80 -6.17
C LEU A 88 -6.11 11.97 -5.22
N GLU A 89 -7.38 12.21 -4.82
CA GLU A 89 -7.75 13.24 -3.85
C GLU A 89 -7.17 12.95 -2.47
N GLU A 90 -7.28 11.71 -1.98
CA GLU A 90 -6.68 11.27 -0.72
C GLU A 90 -5.15 11.42 -0.74
N TYR A 91 -4.54 11.06 -1.88
CA TYR A 91 -3.10 11.21 -2.06
C TYR A 91 -2.66 12.68 -1.95
N LYS A 92 -3.38 13.60 -2.63
CA LYS A 92 -3.12 15.04 -2.57
C LYS A 92 -3.29 15.62 -1.16
N ASN A 93 -4.35 15.21 -0.50
CA ASN A 93 -4.70 15.70 0.84
C ASN A 93 -3.86 15.04 1.94
N GLY A 94 -3.17 13.93 1.63
CA GLY A 94 -2.37 13.17 2.59
C GLY A 94 -3.19 12.48 3.69
N SER A 95 -4.48 12.21 3.43
CA SER A 95 -5.41 11.62 4.40
C SER A 95 -6.33 10.60 3.74
N VAL A 96 -6.74 9.57 4.49
CA VAL A 96 -7.68 8.55 4.02
C VAL A 96 -9.11 9.00 4.33
N LEU A 97 -9.95 9.10 3.30
CA LEU A 97 -11.37 9.43 3.41
C LEU A 97 -12.22 8.16 3.33
N ASN A 98 -11.87 7.23 2.45
CA ASN A 98 -12.57 5.96 2.28
C ASN A 98 -12.01 4.91 3.24
N LYS A 99 -12.81 4.52 4.22
CA LYS A 99 -12.46 3.52 5.24
C LYS A 99 -12.95 2.11 4.90
N ASP A 100 -13.44 1.89 3.68
CA ASP A 100 -13.86 0.56 3.24
C ASP A 100 -12.65 -0.38 3.23
N THR A 101 -12.72 -1.44 3.99
CA THR A 101 -11.67 -2.45 4.09
C THR A 101 -12.21 -3.85 3.93
N ARG A 102 -11.32 -4.78 3.65
CA ARG A 102 -11.57 -6.23 3.67
C ARG A 102 -10.45 -6.88 4.47
N ASP A 103 -10.76 -7.93 5.20
CA ASP A 103 -9.75 -8.71 5.92
C ASP A 103 -9.34 -9.95 5.11
N ALA A 104 -8.91 -9.70 3.87
CA ALA A 104 -8.42 -10.70 2.94
C ALA A 104 -6.96 -10.43 2.54
N TRP A 105 -6.23 -11.48 2.18
CA TRP A 105 -4.84 -11.33 1.73
C TRP A 105 -4.75 -10.54 0.42
N CYS A 106 -5.69 -10.72 -0.49
CA CYS A 106 -5.68 -10.07 -1.80
C CYS A 106 -5.96 -8.57 -1.73
N TYR A 107 -6.87 -8.16 -0.86
CA TYR A 107 -7.22 -6.76 -0.60
C TYR A 107 -7.49 -6.56 0.88
N GLY A 108 -6.90 -5.50 1.45
CA GLY A 108 -7.11 -5.10 2.84
C GLY A 108 -5.92 -5.42 3.74
N THR A 109 -6.20 -5.41 5.03
CA THR A 109 -5.18 -5.38 6.07
C THR A 109 -4.17 -6.54 6.03
N PRO A 110 -4.55 -7.83 5.91
CA PRO A 110 -3.56 -8.91 5.99
C PRO A 110 -2.47 -8.83 4.92
N GLY A 111 -2.84 -8.54 3.67
CA GLY A 111 -1.88 -8.46 2.57
C GLY A 111 -0.91 -7.29 2.71
N VAL A 112 -1.43 -6.11 3.07
CA VAL A 112 -0.60 -4.91 3.29
C VAL A 112 0.32 -5.11 4.50
N ALA A 113 -0.21 -5.59 5.62
CA ALA A 113 0.57 -5.85 6.82
C ALA A 113 1.70 -6.86 6.55
N TYR A 114 1.42 -7.92 5.79
CA TYR A 114 2.46 -8.88 5.39
C TYR A 114 3.57 -8.21 4.57
N SER A 115 3.22 -7.37 3.60
CA SER A 115 4.22 -6.67 2.78
C SER A 115 5.10 -5.72 3.61
N LEU A 116 4.50 -5.00 4.56
CA LEU A 116 5.23 -4.13 5.51
C LEU A 116 6.13 -4.94 6.45
N LEU A 117 5.69 -6.11 6.92
CA LEU A 117 6.53 -7.00 7.73
C LEU A 117 7.79 -7.43 6.97
N ILE A 118 7.62 -7.80 5.69
CA ILE A 118 8.75 -8.19 4.84
C ILE A 118 9.71 -7.01 4.62
N ALA A 119 9.17 -5.82 4.31
CA ALA A 119 9.96 -4.60 4.13
C ALA A 119 10.71 -4.22 5.43
N GLY A 120 10.03 -4.26 6.57
CA GLY A 120 10.62 -3.95 7.87
C GLY A 120 11.78 -4.87 8.22
N LYS A 121 11.64 -6.18 7.96
CA LYS A 121 12.73 -7.14 8.13
C LYS A 121 13.88 -6.92 7.13
N THR A 122 13.56 -6.54 5.90
CA THR A 122 14.57 -6.33 4.85
C THR A 122 15.41 -5.08 5.10
N LEU A 123 14.79 -4.02 5.60
CA LEU A 123 15.43 -2.73 5.88
C LEU A 123 15.84 -2.54 7.34
N ASN A 124 15.61 -3.53 8.22
CA ASN A 124 15.76 -3.40 9.69
C ASN A 124 14.98 -2.21 10.27
N ASN A 125 13.76 -1.98 9.78
CA ASN A 125 12.90 -0.88 10.20
C ASN A 125 11.81 -1.38 11.16
N GLN A 126 11.98 -1.09 12.45
CA GLN A 126 11.07 -1.54 13.50
C GLN A 126 9.67 -0.92 13.36
N SER A 127 9.56 0.33 12.90
CA SER A 127 8.25 0.99 12.73
C SER A 127 7.35 0.26 11.72
N TYR A 128 7.93 -0.26 10.63
CA TYR A 128 7.17 -1.06 9.66
C TYR A 128 6.72 -2.38 10.27
N ILE A 129 7.60 -3.02 11.06
CA ILE A 129 7.28 -4.28 11.76
C ILE A 129 6.14 -4.07 12.76
N ASP A 130 6.22 -3.05 13.59
CA ASP A 130 5.22 -2.76 14.63
C ASP A 130 3.85 -2.45 14.01
N CYS A 131 3.84 -1.66 12.93
CA CYS A 131 2.63 -1.36 12.18
C CYS A 131 2.01 -2.63 11.56
N ALA A 132 2.83 -3.48 10.96
CA ALA A 132 2.40 -4.75 10.40
C ALA A 132 1.79 -5.67 11.48
N VAL A 133 2.45 -5.80 12.62
CA VAL A 133 1.96 -6.62 13.75
C VAL A 133 0.64 -6.07 14.29
N SER A 134 0.51 -4.74 14.42
CA SER A 134 -0.73 -4.08 14.82
C SER A 134 -1.87 -4.42 13.87
N GLY A 135 -1.64 -4.32 12.57
CA GLY A 135 -2.63 -4.66 11.54
C GLY A 135 -3.04 -6.14 11.58
N MET A 136 -2.07 -7.05 11.70
CA MET A 136 -2.36 -8.49 11.78
C MET A 136 -3.17 -8.86 13.03
N LYS A 137 -2.83 -8.25 14.18
CA LYS A 137 -3.62 -8.43 15.42
C LYS A 137 -5.05 -7.96 15.28
N LEU A 138 -5.27 -6.83 14.58
CA LEU A 138 -6.62 -6.33 14.32
C LEU A 138 -7.39 -7.27 13.38
N ALA A 139 -6.79 -7.66 12.25
CA ALA A 139 -7.42 -8.55 11.28
C ALA A 139 -7.79 -9.94 11.89
N SER A 140 -6.99 -10.43 12.85
CA SER A 140 -7.27 -11.72 13.51
C SER A 140 -8.46 -11.69 14.48
N LYS A 141 -8.99 -10.49 14.80
CA LYS A 141 -10.13 -10.31 15.72
C LYS A 141 -11.44 -10.03 14.98
N ARG A 142 -11.38 -9.81 13.66
CA ARG A 142 -12.54 -9.55 12.79
C ARG A 142 -12.96 -10.81 12.07
#